data_c85d0d911088b3e45a5a8a7ac679aacc
#
_entry.id   c85d0d911088b3e45a5a8a7ac679aacc
#
_cell.length_a   1.000
_cell.length_b   1.000
_cell.length_c   1.000
_cell.angle_alpha   90.00
_cell.angle_beta   90.00
_cell.angle_gamma   90.00
#
_symmetry.space_group_name_H-M   'P 1'
#
loop_
_entity.id
_entity.type
_entity.pdbx_description
1 polymer ?
#
loop_
_entity_poly.entity_id
_entity_poly.type
_entity_poly.pdbx_seq_one_letter_code
_entity_poly.pdbx_strand_id
1 'polypeptide(L)'
;MNNKEVLEIKRRFKKEACTFTRMCGCYVDAGHNKITKIGETFLNLDDAEYYKYLDIAKKTLSGKLGNNLLELEFPLAEEAAGGRQQFLMGLRESKLKNDDLMDTFYDMIIDSYDYVGNYLILIFHDAYDVMTKTSDNDKLDESEEVYEYLLCAICPVNLTKPGLGYREDENRIESRIRDWVVGMPDTGFLFPAFTDRSTDIHSVMFYSKNTNEPHSEFMKAGLGCKAKMTASEKKKVFQNILNDVLGEDDEENNKICVEIHSVLDDTLIANGSADPEEESQKVELTQDILKNCLNEVGLPKNMMDLILKSREELLPLDTLVSEVVDKKAVAEANKINYIADLKELLEAAAIKLAETFSDEDALVKEIREKI
;
A
#
# COMPACT_ATOMS: atom_id res chain seq x y z
N MET A 1 2.84 13.73 -0.79
CA MET A 1 1.85 13.61 0.31
C MET A 1 2.42 12.77 1.45
N ASN A 2 2.29 13.20 2.71
CA ASN A 2 2.81 12.50 3.88
C ASN A 2 1.68 11.83 4.71
N ASN A 3 2.06 11.03 5.71
CA ASN A 3 1.07 10.31 6.54
C ASN A 3 0.12 11.24 7.31
N LYS A 4 0.58 12.43 7.71
CA LYS A 4 -0.23 13.40 8.48
C LYS A 4 -1.34 13.96 7.58
N GLU A 5 -1.02 14.31 6.34
CA GLU A 5 -1.96 14.82 5.33
C GLU A 5 -3.01 13.76 4.96
N VAL A 6 -2.59 12.50 4.73
CA VAL A 6 -3.53 11.38 4.50
C VAL A 6 -4.49 11.23 5.67
N LEU A 7 -3.99 11.28 6.90
CA LEU A 7 -4.82 11.16 8.11
C LEU A 7 -5.76 12.36 8.28
N GLU A 8 -5.34 13.56 7.92
CA GLU A 8 -6.17 14.76 7.95
C GLU A 8 -7.39 14.61 7.04
N ILE A 9 -7.18 14.27 5.78
CA ILE A 9 -8.27 14.02 4.84
C ILE A 9 -9.20 12.89 5.33
N LYS A 10 -8.63 11.78 5.81
CA LYS A 10 -9.44 10.66 6.34
C LYS A 10 -10.30 11.04 7.54
N ARG A 11 -9.84 11.95 8.40
CA ARG A 11 -10.63 12.44 9.54
C ARG A 11 -11.88 13.19 9.11
N ARG A 12 -11.90 13.74 7.92
CA ARG A 12 -13.03 14.46 7.33
C ARG A 12 -14.12 13.51 6.82
N PHE A 13 -13.81 12.26 6.55
CA PHE A 13 -14.78 11.25 6.10
C PHE A 13 -15.61 10.72 7.27
N LYS A 14 -16.24 11.66 7.99
CA LYS A 14 -17.22 11.42 9.04
C LYS A 14 -18.43 12.31 8.79
N LYS A 15 -19.62 11.89 9.20
CA LYS A 15 -20.87 12.61 8.93
C LYS A 15 -20.81 14.08 9.34
N GLU A 16 -20.22 14.35 10.51
CA GLU A 16 -20.17 15.70 11.09
C GLU A 16 -19.11 16.60 10.45
N ALA A 17 -18.15 16.04 9.73
CA ALA A 17 -17.01 16.75 9.14
C ALA A 17 -16.96 16.64 7.62
N CYS A 18 -17.82 15.82 7.00
CA CYS A 18 -17.83 15.61 5.56
C CYS A 18 -18.44 16.80 4.84
N THR A 19 -17.70 17.33 3.87
CA THR A 19 -18.10 18.44 3.01
C THR A 19 -18.31 18.04 1.57
N PHE A 20 -18.39 16.74 1.28
CA PHE A 20 -18.72 16.26 -0.07
C PHE A 20 -20.02 16.88 -0.56
N THR A 21 -19.95 17.68 -1.59
CA THR A 21 -21.10 18.37 -2.17
C THR A 21 -21.76 17.56 -3.28
N ARG A 22 -20.99 16.69 -3.94
CA ARG A 22 -21.45 15.88 -5.06
C ARG A 22 -20.66 14.58 -5.15
N MET A 23 -21.39 13.52 -5.51
CA MET A 23 -20.88 12.23 -5.90
C MET A 23 -21.45 11.87 -7.26
N CYS A 24 -20.60 11.36 -8.15
CA CYS A 24 -21.02 10.76 -9.41
C CYS A 24 -20.48 9.34 -9.47
N GLY A 25 -21.12 8.48 -10.27
CA GLY A 25 -20.66 7.11 -10.46
C GLY A 25 -21.16 6.52 -11.76
N CYS A 26 -20.54 5.41 -12.15
CA CYS A 26 -20.94 4.61 -13.29
C CYS A 26 -20.80 3.13 -12.95
N TYR A 27 -21.89 2.39 -13.08
CA TYR A 27 -21.85 0.93 -13.00
C TYR A 27 -21.51 0.35 -14.37
N VAL A 28 -20.47 -0.46 -14.40
CA VAL A 28 -19.89 -1.06 -15.60
C VAL A 28 -20.02 -2.58 -15.50
N ASP A 29 -20.51 -3.22 -16.56
CA ASP A 29 -20.61 -4.68 -16.63
C ASP A 29 -19.29 -5.34 -17.08
N ALA A 30 -19.24 -6.67 -17.01
CA ALA A 30 -18.08 -7.45 -17.44
C ALA A 30 -17.78 -7.34 -18.96
N GLY A 31 -18.67 -6.77 -19.74
CA GLY A 31 -18.48 -6.46 -21.16
C GLY A 31 -17.99 -5.02 -21.38
N HIS A 32 -17.58 -4.32 -20.33
CA HIS A 32 -17.14 -2.93 -20.37
C HIS A 32 -18.21 -1.93 -20.83
N ASN A 33 -19.50 -2.28 -20.66
CA ASN A 33 -20.60 -1.38 -21.00
C ASN A 33 -20.99 -0.52 -19.79
N LYS A 34 -21.19 0.77 -20.02
CA LYS A 34 -21.78 1.69 -19.03
C LYS A 34 -23.28 1.36 -18.87
N ILE A 35 -23.67 0.71 -17.78
CA ILE A 35 -25.05 0.25 -17.55
C ILE A 35 -25.91 1.35 -16.95
N THR A 36 -25.40 2.00 -15.89
CA THR A 36 -26.13 3.09 -15.24
C THR A 36 -25.16 4.13 -14.71
N LYS A 37 -25.60 5.39 -14.74
CA LYS A 37 -24.84 6.52 -14.18
C LYS A 37 -25.54 7.02 -12.93
N ILE A 38 -24.77 7.38 -11.92
CA ILE A 38 -25.22 7.97 -10.66
C ILE A 38 -24.72 9.41 -10.64
N GLY A 39 -25.61 10.37 -10.37
CA GLY A 39 -25.29 11.78 -10.31
C GLY A 39 -26.14 12.47 -9.25
N GLU A 40 -25.95 12.12 -7.98
CA GLU A 40 -26.74 12.63 -6.88
C GLU A 40 -25.99 13.61 -5.99
N THR A 41 -26.73 14.51 -5.37
CA THR A 41 -26.17 15.36 -4.31
C THR A 41 -25.98 14.49 -3.07
N PHE A 42 -24.76 14.43 -2.58
CA PHE A 42 -24.38 13.59 -1.43
C PHE A 42 -25.25 13.84 -0.17
N LEU A 43 -25.73 15.06 -0.03
CA LEU A 43 -26.60 15.47 1.08
C LEU A 43 -28.02 14.87 1.05
N ASN A 44 -28.46 14.32 -0.08
CA ASN A 44 -29.80 13.76 -0.23
C ASN A 44 -29.86 12.25 0.02
N LEU A 45 -28.71 11.62 0.30
CA LEU A 45 -28.63 10.19 0.61
C LEU A 45 -29.20 9.91 2.00
N ASP A 46 -29.83 8.75 2.16
CA ASP A 46 -30.18 8.29 3.50
C ASP A 46 -28.92 7.93 4.32
N ASP A 47 -29.05 7.89 5.64
CA ASP A 47 -27.92 7.67 6.54
C ASP A 47 -27.20 6.36 6.28
N ALA A 48 -27.89 5.29 5.90
CA ALA A 48 -27.30 3.98 5.67
C ALA A 48 -26.45 3.96 4.42
N GLU A 49 -26.91 4.58 3.33
CA GLU A 49 -26.15 4.74 2.08
C GLU A 49 -24.98 5.70 2.27
N TYR A 50 -25.22 6.84 2.90
CA TYR A 50 -24.22 7.85 3.18
C TYR A 50 -22.97 7.27 3.85
N TYR A 51 -23.16 6.48 4.92
CA TYR A 51 -22.02 5.85 5.61
C TYR A 51 -21.27 4.84 4.74
N LYS A 52 -21.97 4.11 3.87
CA LYS A 52 -21.32 3.16 2.96
C LYS A 52 -20.39 3.86 1.97
N TYR A 53 -20.82 4.98 1.40
CA TYR A 53 -19.98 5.78 0.52
C TYR A 53 -18.80 6.42 1.25
N LEU A 54 -18.98 6.88 2.49
CA LEU A 54 -17.87 7.36 3.31
C LEU A 54 -16.84 6.27 3.63
N ASP A 55 -17.28 5.04 3.87
CA ASP A 55 -16.39 3.90 4.12
C ASP A 55 -15.56 3.57 2.86
N ILE A 56 -16.17 3.66 1.67
CA ILE A 56 -15.47 3.51 0.38
C ILE A 56 -14.42 4.62 0.23
N ALA A 57 -14.79 5.88 0.40
CA ALA A 57 -13.87 7.00 0.31
C ALA A 57 -12.70 6.87 1.29
N LYS A 58 -12.99 6.50 2.55
CA LYS A 58 -11.98 6.27 3.59
C LYS A 58 -11.02 5.13 3.24
N LYS A 59 -11.55 4.07 2.62
CA LYS A 59 -10.76 2.91 2.22
C LYS A 59 -9.78 3.25 1.09
N THR A 60 -10.15 4.11 0.14
CA THR A 60 -9.29 4.56 -0.96
C THR A 60 -8.02 5.31 -0.47
N LEU A 61 -8.01 5.82 0.75
CA LEU A 61 -6.84 6.43 1.36
C LEU A 61 -6.23 5.55 2.47
N SER A 62 -6.43 4.23 2.43
CA SER A 62 -5.93 3.33 3.47
C SER A 62 -4.69 2.56 3.04
N GLY A 63 -3.89 2.14 4.03
CA GLY A 63 -2.66 1.37 3.81
C GLY A 63 -1.42 2.19 4.07
N LYS A 64 -0.29 1.72 3.58
CA LYS A 64 1.03 2.33 3.79
C LYS A 64 1.45 3.13 2.57
N LEU A 65 2.02 4.33 2.79
CA LEU A 65 2.71 5.09 1.75
C LEU A 65 3.88 4.27 1.17
N GLY A 66 4.09 4.39 -0.13
CA GLY A 66 5.08 3.60 -0.86
C GLY A 66 4.64 2.15 -1.14
N ASN A 67 3.48 1.72 -0.63
CA ASN A 67 2.96 0.38 -0.87
C ASN A 67 1.52 0.40 -1.41
N ASN A 68 0.51 0.63 -0.56
CA ASN A 68 -0.88 0.78 -1.02
C ASN A 68 -1.16 2.16 -1.61
N LEU A 69 -0.46 3.18 -1.14
CA LEU A 69 -0.59 4.57 -1.55
C LEU A 69 0.71 5.00 -2.22
N LEU A 70 0.62 5.30 -3.52
CA LEU A 70 1.74 5.72 -4.36
C LEU A 70 1.49 7.13 -4.86
N GLU A 71 2.41 8.04 -4.59
CA GLU A 71 2.36 9.37 -5.20
C GLU A 71 2.96 9.29 -6.60
N LEU A 72 2.12 9.55 -7.61
CA LEU A 72 2.48 9.51 -9.02
C LEU A 72 2.53 10.93 -9.57
N GLU A 73 3.65 11.29 -10.18
CA GLU A 73 3.85 12.60 -10.80
C GLU A 73 3.44 12.56 -12.28
N PHE A 74 2.83 13.66 -12.73
CA PHE A 74 2.56 13.84 -14.15
C PHE A 74 3.83 14.19 -14.91
N PRO A 75 4.11 13.57 -16.05
CA PRO A 75 5.09 14.07 -17.00
C PRO A 75 4.67 15.43 -17.54
N LEU A 76 5.62 16.30 -17.87
CA LEU A 76 5.35 17.64 -18.43
C LEU A 76 4.40 17.64 -19.64
N ALA A 77 4.40 16.56 -20.43
CA ALA A 77 3.49 16.42 -21.56
C ALA A 77 2.01 16.32 -21.13
N GLU A 78 1.75 15.74 -19.96
CA GLU A 78 0.40 15.58 -19.42
C GLU A 78 -0.11 16.86 -18.71
N GLU A 79 0.77 17.77 -18.42
CA GLU A 79 0.46 19.12 -17.90
C GLU A 79 0.12 20.13 -19.02
N ALA A 80 0.39 19.76 -20.27
CA ALA A 80 0.04 20.56 -21.42
C ALA A 80 -1.46 20.46 -21.79
N ALA A 81 -1.93 21.38 -22.61
CA ALA A 81 -3.30 21.39 -23.09
C ALA A 81 -3.67 20.05 -23.79
N GLY A 82 -4.71 19.38 -23.30
CA GLY A 82 -5.14 18.06 -23.75
C GLY A 82 -4.54 16.88 -23.01
N GLY A 83 -3.61 17.12 -22.08
CA GLY A 83 -3.04 16.07 -21.20
C GLY A 83 -3.97 15.69 -20.06
N ARG A 84 -3.63 14.59 -19.38
CA ARG A 84 -4.47 14.01 -18.31
C ARG A 84 -4.57 14.90 -17.07
N GLN A 85 -3.48 15.56 -16.68
CA GLN A 85 -3.51 16.52 -15.59
C GLN A 85 -4.49 17.66 -15.87
N GLN A 86 -4.46 18.25 -17.07
CA GLN A 86 -5.38 19.32 -17.47
C GLN A 86 -6.84 18.82 -17.52
N PHE A 87 -7.03 17.59 -17.95
CA PHE A 87 -8.36 16.96 -17.95
C PHE A 87 -8.92 16.83 -16.52
N LEU A 88 -8.11 16.31 -15.58
CA LEU A 88 -8.52 16.18 -14.19
C LEU A 88 -8.74 17.55 -13.51
N MET A 89 -7.97 18.56 -13.87
CA MET A 89 -8.20 19.94 -13.44
C MET A 89 -9.57 20.44 -13.92
N GLY A 90 -9.87 20.30 -15.20
CA GLY A 90 -11.17 20.70 -15.76
C GLY A 90 -12.33 19.96 -15.13
N LEU A 91 -12.15 18.67 -14.82
CA LEU A 91 -13.16 17.85 -14.14
C LEU A 91 -13.40 18.37 -12.69
N ARG A 92 -12.34 18.71 -11.96
CA ARG A 92 -12.40 19.30 -10.62
C ARG A 92 -13.12 20.66 -10.64
N GLU A 93 -12.69 21.56 -11.51
CA GLU A 93 -13.28 22.90 -11.65
C GLU A 93 -14.77 22.85 -12.06
N SER A 94 -15.17 21.84 -12.84
CA SER A 94 -16.58 21.60 -13.17
C SER A 94 -17.43 21.19 -11.97
N LYS A 95 -16.80 20.81 -10.86
CA LYS A 95 -17.44 20.23 -9.66
C LYS A 95 -18.32 19.04 -10.01
N LEU A 96 -17.86 18.22 -10.97
CA LEU A 96 -18.55 17.05 -11.52
C LEU A 96 -19.93 17.38 -12.14
N LYS A 97 -20.11 18.61 -12.65
CA LYS A 97 -21.39 19.06 -13.24
C LYS A 97 -21.42 18.99 -14.76
N ASN A 98 -20.30 18.74 -15.40
CA ASN A 98 -20.19 18.65 -16.84
C ASN A 98 -20.30 17.18 -17.27
N ASP A 99 -21.43 16.82 -17.92
CA ASP A 99 -21.72 15.45 -18.31
C ASP A 99 -20.76 14.92 -19.39
N ASP A 100 -20.28 15.76 -20.30
CA ASP A 100 -19.31 15.34 -21.33
C ASP A 100 -17.94 15.00 -20.72
N LEU A 101 -17.49 15.80 -19.75
CA LEU A 101 -16.27 15.50 -19.01
C LEU A 101 -16.42 14.23 -18.17
N MET A 102 -17.60 14.02 -17.57
CA MET A 102 -17.89 12.81 -16.80
C MET A 102 -17.90 11.57 -17.69
N ASP A 103 -18.48 11.65 -18.89
CA ASP A 103 -18.49 10.54 -19.84
C ASP A 103 -17.08 10.19 -20.31
N THR A 104 -16.28 11.19 -20.65
CA THR A 104 -14.86 11.02 -20.99
C THR A 104 -14.07 10.40 -19.83
N PHE A 105 -14.37 10.79 -18.59
CA PHE A 105 -13.76 10.24 -17.40
C PHE A 105 -14.05 8.74 -17.23
N TYR A 106 -15.30 8.35 -17.41
CA TYR A 106 -15.68 6.93 -17.34
C TYR A 106 -15.03 6.11 -18.45
N ASP A 107 -15.00 6.61 -19.68
CA ASP A 107 -14.33 5.94 -20.79
C ASP A 107 -12.83 5.77 -20.54
N MET A 108 -12.17 6.81 -20.03
CA MET A 108 -10.76 6.75 -19.63
C MET A 108 -10.46 5.61 -18.64
N ILE A 109 -11.33 5.42 -17.64
CA ILE A 109 -11.18 4.34 -16.66
C ILE A 109 -11.47 2.99 -17.31
N ILE A 110 -12.56 2.87 -18.07
CA ILE A 110 -12.98 1.62 -18.72
C ILE A 110 -11.88 1.11 -19.67
N ASP A 111 -11.25 2.01 -20.42
CA ASP A 111 -10.21 1.68 -21.40
C ASP A 111 -8.87 1.27 -20.76
N SER A 112 -8.64 1.62 -19.49
CA SER A 112 -7.36 1.45 -18.82
C SER A 112 -7.37 0.55 -17.58
N TYR A 113 -8.54 0.23 -17.05
CA TYR A 113 -8.72 -0.66 -15.90
C TYR A 113 -9.05 -2.07 -16.37
N ASP A 114 -8.03 -2.94 -16.39
CA ASP A 114 -8.17 -4.34 -16.76
C ASP A 114 -8.74 -5.14 -15.58
N TYR A 115 -10.06 -5.34 -15.59
CA TYR A 115 -10.77 -6.10 -14.57
C TYR A 115 -11.81 -7.02 -15.18
N VAL A 116 -11.72 -8.31 -14.84
CA VAL A 116 -12.67 -9.34 -15.30
C VAL A 116 -13.86 -9.39 -14.35
N GLY A 117 -14.91 -8.67 -14.64
CA GLY A 117 -16.14 -8.65 -13.84
C GLY A 117 -16.83 -7.30 -13.85
N ASN A 118 -17.91 -7.20 -13.10
CA ASN A 118 -18.64 -5.95 -12.96
C ASN A 118 -17.95 -5.05 -11.91
N TYR A 119 -17.99 -3.75 -12.11
CA TYR A 119 -17.44 -2.78 -11.15
C TYR A 119 -18.23 -1.48 -11.14
N LEU A 120 -18.08 -0.75 -10.04
CA LEU A 120 -18.64 0.58 -9.85
C LEU A 120 -17.52 1.59 -9.76
N ILE A 121 -17.53 2.58 -10.65
CA ILE A 121 -16.68 3.75 -10.59
C ILE A 121 -17.42 4.79 -9.75
N LEU A 122 -16.78 5.31 -8.71
CA LEU A 122 -17.27 6.42 -7.90
C LEU A 122 -16.27 7.55 -7.93
N ILE A 123 -16.76 8.77 -8.03
CA ILE A 123 -15.95 9.98 -7.89
C ILE A 123 -16.65 10.99 -6.99
N PHE A 124 -15.89 11.52 -6.04
CA PHE A 124 -16.33 12.50 -5.07
C PHE A 124 -15.59 13.81 -5.32
N HIS A 125 -16.30 14.91 -5.18
CA HIS A 125 -15.73 16.25 -5.14
C HIS A 125 -15.88 16.85 -3.74
N ASP A 126 -14.79 17.37 -3.22
CA ASP A 126 -14.78 18.07 -1.93
C ASP A 126 -13.90 19.32 -2.02
N ALA A 127 -14.21 20.28 -1.17
CA ALA A 127 -13.43 21.49 -0.97
C ALA A 127 -13.47 21.90 0.49
N TYR A 128 -12.33 22.21 1.09
CA TYR A 128 -12.28 22.66 2.47
C TYR A 128 -11.13 23.65 2.70
N ASP A 129 -11.32 24.48 3.74
CA ASP A 129 -10.34 25.46 4.16
C ASP A 129 -9.21 24.78 4.96
N VAL A 130 -7.98 24.94 4.53
CA VAL A 130 -6.80 24.44 5.22
C VAL A 130 -6.34 25.53 6.19
N MET A 131 -6.38 25.21 7.49
CA MET A 131 -5.86 26.14 8.50
C MET A 131 -4.33 26.14 8.47
N THR A 132 -3.74 27.22 7.99
CA THR A 132 -2.30 27.48 8.14
C THR A 132 -1.99 27.84 9.58
N LYS A 133 -1.04 27.10 10.18
CA LYS A 133 -0.49 27.42 11.50
C LYS A 133 0.83 28.12 11.33
N THR A 134 1.04 29.21 12.06
CA THR A 134 2.38 29.82 12.19
C THR A 134 3.32 28.93 13.00
N SER A 135 4.64 29.17 12.89
CA SER A 135 5.67 28.50 13.68
C SER A 135 5.41 28.57 15.20
N ASP A 136 4.66 29.55 15.68
CA ASP A 136 4.31 29.77 17.08
C ASP A 136 2.95 29.14 17.48
N ASN A 137 2.36 28.30 16.61
CA ASN A 137 1.05 27.64 16.85
C ASN A 137 -0.16 28.57 16.92
N ASP A 138 0.01 29.86 16.62
CA ASP A 138 -1.10 30.79 16.52
C ASP A 138 -1.84 30.64 15.19
N LYS A 139 -3.16 30.66 15.25
CA LYS A 139 -4.02 30.63 14.06
C LYS A 139 -3.91 31.97 13.34
N LEU A 140 -3.39 31.95 12.13
CA LEU A 140 -3.50 33.10 11.24
C LEU A 140 -4.93 33.16 10.69
N ASP A 141 -5.64 34.22 11.03
CA ASP A 141 -7.03 34.46 10.58
C ASP A 141 -7.13 34.86 9.08
N GLU A 142 -6.04 34.92 8.33
CA GLU A 142 -6.01 35.62 7.02
C GLU A 142 -5.53 34.81 5.81
N SER A 143 -5.28 33.50 5.90
CA SER A 143 -5.02 32.71 4.68
C SER A 143 -5.80 31.41 4.69
N GLU A 144 -7.05 31.50 4.32
CA GLU A 144 -7.88 30.34 3.98
C GLU A 144 -7.45 29.84 2.60
N GLU A 145 -6.43 28.99 2.55
CA GLU A 145 -6.16 28.21 1.34
C GLU A 145 -7.22 27.11 1.23
N VAL A 146 -8.04 27.20 0.19
CA VAL A 146 -9.06 26.17 -0.10
C VAL A 146 -8.39 25.01 -0.82
N TYR A 147 -8.38 23.85 -0.21
CA TYR A 147 -7.98 22.62 -0.88
C TYR A 147 -9.21 21.95 -1.51
N GLU A 148 -9.25 21.95 -2.82
CA GLU A 148 -10.30 21.33 -3.64
C GLU A 148 -9.76 20.09 -4.32
N TYR A 149 -10.42 18.94 -4.17
CA TYR A 149 -9.93 17.68 -4.68
C TYR A 149 -11.02 16.76 -5.24
N LEU A 150 -10.56 15.82 -6.06
CA LEU A 150 -11.33 14.68 -6.54
C LEU A 150 -10.83 13.41 -5.88
N LEU A 151 -11.75 12.59 -5.38
CA LEU A 151 -11.44 11.26 -4.88
C LEU A 151 -12.18 10.22 -5.73
N CYS A 152 -11.45 9.39 -6.47
CA CYS A 152 -11.99 8.32 -7.27
C CYS A 152 -11.79 6.97 -6.59
N ALA A 153 -12.81 6.12 -6.60
CA ALA A 153 -12.79 4.75 -6.11
C ALA A 153 -13.37 3.82 -7.16
N ILE A 154 -12.68 2.73 -7.47
CA ILE A 154 -13.15 1.68 -8.37
C ILE A 154 -13.40 0.43 -7.53
N CYS A 155 -14.67 0.03 -7.44
CA CYS A 155 -15.16 -1.01 -6.55
C CYS A 155 -15.63 -2.22 -7.35
N PRO A 156 -15.10 -3.43 -7.14
CA PRO A 156 -15.63 -4.64 -7.76
C PRO A 156 -17.06 -4.90 -7.29
N VAL A 157 -17.91 -5.36 -8.20
CA VAL A 157 -19.30 -5.73 -7.89
C VAL A 157 -19.47 -7.22 -8.11
N ASN A 158 -19.79 -7.94 -7.05
CA ASN A 158 -19.85 -9.39 -7.05
C ASN A 158 -21.23 -9.89 -6.69
N LEU A 159 -21.62 -10.99 -7.33
CA LEU A 159 -22.86 -11.68 -6.99
C LEU A 159 -22.69 -12.41 -5.63
N THR A 160 -23.66 -12.26 -4.73
CA THR A 160 -23.65 -12.95 -3.46
C THR A 160 -23.60 -14.47 -3.63
N LYS A 161 -23.00 -15.19 -2.67
CA LYS A 161 -22.91 -16.66 -2.74
C LYS A 161 -24.31 -17.29 -2.77
N PRO A 162 -24.52 -18.33 -3.60
CA PRO A 162 -25.77 -19.11 -3.55
C PRO A 162 -25.89 -19.83 -2.19
N GLY A 163 -27.12 -20.12 -1.80
CA GLY A 163 -27.36 -20.82 -0.54
C GLY A 163 -28.83 -20.82 -0.13
N LEU A 164 -29.10 -21.39 1.03
CA LEU A 164 -30.41 -21.29 1.69
C LEU A 164 -30.38 -20.10 2.67
N GLY A 165 -31.48 -19.36 2.70
CA GLY A 165 -31.69 -18.25 3.60
C GLY A 165 -33.00 -18.39 4.37
N TYR A 166 -33.06 -17.83 5.59
CA TYR A 166 -34.30 -17.75 6.35
C TYR A 166 -35.02 -16.44 5.99
N ARG A 167 -36.30 -16.57 5.61
CA ARG A 167 -37.22 -15.46 5.39
C ARG A 167 -38.06 -15.24 6.62
N GLU A 168 -37.88 -14.12 7.30
CA GLU A 168 -38.64 -13.83 8.53
C GLU A 168 -40.12 -13.59 8.27
N ASP A 169 -40.45 -12.90 7.17
CA ASP A 169 -41.80 -12.58 6.74
C ASP A 169 -42.66 -13.83 6.45
N GLU A 170 -42.04 -14.88 5.92
CA GLU A 170 -42.69 -16.14 5.57
C GLU A 170 -42.39 -17.29 6.52
N ASN A 171 -41.51 -17.06 7.51
CA ASN A 171 -41.05 -18.04 8.49
C ASN A 171 -40.60 -19.36 7.85
N ARG A 172 -39.84 -19.28 6.77
CA ARG A 172 -39.36 -20.46 6.03
C ARG A 172 -37.91 -20.36 5.57
N ILE A 173 -37.32 -21.53 5.30
CA ILE A 173 -36.03 -21.66 4.63
C ILE A 173 -36.28 -21.83 3.14
N GLU A 174 -35.66 -20.98 2.31
CA GLU A 174 -35.77 -21.06 0.86
C GLU A 174 -34.45 -20.71 0.17
N SER A 175 -34.39 -20.91 -1.15
CA SER A 175 -33.24 -20.49 -1.94
C SER A 175 -33.05 -18.97 -1.85
N ARG A 176 -31.86 -18.55 -1.46
CA ARG A 176 -31.51 -17.14 -1.35
C ARG A 176 -31.47 -16.50 -2.73
N ILE A 177 -32.17 -15.39 -2.89
CA ILE A 177 -32.00 -14.50 -4.05
C ILE A 177 -30.58 -13.96 -4.02
N ARG A 178 -29.89 -14.01 -5.15
CA ARG A 178 -28.52 -13.51 -5.27
C ARG A 178 -28.56 -12.05 -5.71
N ASP A 179 -27.98 -11.19 -4.90
CA ASP A 179 -27.86 -9.77 -5.19
C ASP A 179 -26.45 -9.42 -5.64
N TRP A 180 -26.33 -8.40 -6.49
CA TRP A 180 -25.06 -7.78 -6.82
C TRP A 180 -24.65 -6.84 -5.69
N VAL A 181 -23.49 -7.06 -5.10
CA VAL A 181 -23.00 -6.30 -3.96
C VAL A 181 -21.71 -5.60 -4.33
N VAL A 182 -21.68 -4.30 -4.09
CA VAL A 182 -20.49 -3.46 -4.24
C VAL A 182 -19.49 -3.79 -3.15
N GLY A 183 -18.29 -4.19 -3.55
CA GLY A 183 -17.17 -4.44 -2.65
C GLY A 183 -16.43 -3.16 -2.26
N MET A 184 -15.43 -3.31 -1.40
CA MET A 184 -14.51 -2.21 -1.10
C MET A 184 -13.60 -1.93 -2.30
N PRO A 185 -13.07 -0.69 -2.43
CA PRO A 185 -12.23 -0.31 -3.56
C PRO A 185 -11.08 -1.28 -3.80
N ASP A 186 -10.89 -1.66 -5.03
CA ASP A 186 -9.74 -2.39 -5.52
C ASP A 186 -8.60 -1.44 -5.87
N THR A 187 -8.95 -0.34 -6.54
CA THR A 187 -8.06 0.77 -6.86
C THR A 187 -8.78 2.11 -6.81
N GLY A 188 -8.05 3.19 -6.93
CA GLY A 188 -8.57 4.53 -6.95
C GLY A 188 -7.47 5.58 -6.83
N PHE A 189 -7.84 6.85 -6.76
CA PHE A 189 -6.86 7.92 -6.60
C PHE A 189 -7.48 9.18 -5.98
N LEU A 190 -6.63 10.01 -5.42
CA LEU A 190 -6.93 11.37 -4.97
C LEU A 190 -6.17 12.36 -5.85
N PHE A 191 -6.84 13.37 -6.39
CA PHE A 191 -6.23 14.43 -7.21
C PHE A 191 -6.71 15.83 -6.80
N PRO A 192 -5.80 16.77 -6.66
CA PRO A 192 -4.35 16.64 -6.61
C PRO A 192 -3.88 15.97 -5.32
N ALA A 193 -2.69 15.34 -5.34
CA ALA A 193 -2.06 14.90 -4.11
C ALA A 193 -1.69 16.14 -3.29
N PHE A 194 -2.16 16.17 -2.04
CA PHE A 194 -1.88 17.27 -1.15
C PHE A 194 -0.44 17.16 -0.65
N THR A 195 0.37 18.18 -0.91
CA THR A 195 1.63 18.42 -0.25
C THR A 195 1.47 19.70 0.58
N ASP A 196 2.39 20.09 1.39
CA ASP A 196 2.28 21.21 2.35
C ASP A 196 1.66 22.53 1.80
N ARG A 197 1.26 22.53 0.52
CA ARG A 197 0.60 23.65 -0.16
C ARG A 197 -0.52 23.17 -1.06
N SER A 198 -1.68 23.76 -0.93
CA SER A 198 -2.88 23.52 -1.75
C SER A 198 -2.70 23.73 -3.26
N THR A 199 -1.58 24.29 -3.68
CA THR A 199 -1.25 24.64 -5.08
C THR A 199 -0.49 23.56 -5.84
N ASP A 200 -0.11 22.45 -5.19
CA ASP A 200 0.61 21.37 -5.87
C ASP A 200 -0.35 20.46 -6.63
N ILE A 201 -0.47 20.72 -7.92
CA ILE A 201 -1.32 19.98 -8.86
C ILE A 201 -0.56 18.98 -9.73
N HIS A 202 0.72 18.76 -9.42
CA HIS A 202 1.63 17.98 -10.28
C HIS A 202 1.56 16.48 -10.04
N SER A 203 0.81 16.04 -9.02
CA SER A 203 0.75 14.63 -8.67
C SER A 203 -0.64 14.15 -8.25
N VAL A 204 -0.83 12.83 -8.34
CA VAL A 204 -1.98 12.10 -7.79
C VAL A 204 -1.53 11.13 -6.71
N MET A 205 -2.35 10.93 -5.68
CA MET A 205 -2.18 9.85 -4.73
C MET A 205 -2.99 8.64 -5.22
N PHE A 206 -2.30 7.65 -5.74
CA PHE A 206 -2.87 6.43 -6.26
C PHE A 206 -3.02 5.38 -5.16
N TYR A 207 -4.16 4.71 -5.13
CA TYR A 207 -4.43 3.60 -4.21
C TYR A 207 -4.52 2.28 -4.96
N SER A 208 -3.86 1.24 -4.45
CA SER A 208 -4.07 -0.14 -4.85
C SER A 208 -4.24 -1.04 -3.63
N LYS A 209 -5.27 -1.88 -3.67
CA LYS A 209 -5.51 -2.92 -2.66
C LYS A 209 -4.52 -4.06 -2.82
N ASN A 210 -4.27 -4.51 -4.06
CA ASN A 210 -3.30 -5.55 -4.39
C ASN A 210 -1.94 -4.92 -4.66
N THR A 211 -1.06 -4.97 -3.66
CA THR A 211 0.29 -4.38 -3.74
C THR A 211 1.28 -5.21 -4.56
N ASN A 212 0.93 -6.41 -4.99
CA ASN A 212 1.75 -7.23 -5.88
C ASN A 212 1.41 -7.06 -7.37
N GLU A 213 0.24 -6.49 -7.66
CA GLU A 213 -0.27 -6.18 -9.00
C GLU A 213 -1.08 -4.88 -8.92
N PRO A 214 -0.40 -3.72 -8.86
CA PRO A 214 -1.02 -2.44 -8.51
C PRO A 214 -1.72 -1.74 -9.67
N HIS A 215 -2.19 -2.43 -10.70
CA HIS A 215 -2.83 -1.85 -11.88
C HIS A 215 -1.96 -0.82 -12.63
N SER A 216 -0.73 -1.21 -12.98
CA SER A 216 0.25 -0.32 -13.62
C SER A 216 -0.24 0.26 -14.96
N GLU A 217 -1.11 -0.43 -15.69
CA GLU A 217 -1.70 0.08 -16.92
C GLU A 217 -2.67 1.24 -16.63
N PHE A 218 -3.44 1.18 -15.54
CA PHE A 218 -4.27 2.31 -15.13
C PHE A 218 -3.43 3.54 -14.73
N MET A 219 -2.27 3.34 -14.08
CA MET A 219 -1.35 4.45 -13.81
C MET A 219 -0.86 5.12 -15.09
N LYS A 220 -0.52 4.32 -16.13
CA LYS A 220 0.04 4.80 -17.39
C LYS A 220 -1.04 5.31 -18.34
N ALA A 221 -1.94 4.44 -18.77
CA ALA A 221 -2.94 4.75 -19.81
C ALA A 221 -4.11 5.59 -19.27
N GLY A 222 -4.56 5.30 -18.04
CA GLY A 222 -5.64 6.04 -17.40
C GLY A 222 -5.19 7.42 -16.91
N LEU A 223 -4.23 7.45 -16.01
CA LEU A 223 -3.79 8.69 -15.36
C LEU A 223 -2.68 9.44 -16.12
N GLY A 224 -2.05 8.83 -17.12
CA GLY A 224 -0.93 9.44 -17.84
C GLY A 224 0.37 9.55 -17.03
N CYS A 225 0.44 8.90 -15.87
CA CYS A 225 1.59 8.96 -14.99
C CYS A 225 2.61 7.85 -15.30
N LYS A 226 3.84 8.02 -14.84
CA LYS A 226 4.79 6.92 -14.82
C LYS A 226 4.39 5.92 -13.74
N ALA A 227 4.28 4.63 -14.12
CA ALA A 227 4.02 3.60 -13.12
C ALA A 227 5.16 3.54 -12.12
N LYS A 228 4.82 3.47 -10.83
CA LYS A 228 5.77 3.26 -9.73
C LYS A 228 5.56 1.85 -9.16
N MET A 229 6.65 1.19 -8.82
CA MET A 229 6.61 -0.09 -8.13
C MET A 229 6.26 0.11 -6.66
N THR A 230 5.42 -0.76 -6.13
CA THR A 230 5.13 -0.82 -4.69
C THR A 230 6.31 -1.38 -3.91
N ALA A 231 6.38 -1.14 -2.61
CA ALA A 231 7.36 -1.77 -1.74
C ALA A 231 7.25 -3.32 -1.77
N SER A 232 6.04 -3.87 -1.91
CA SER A 232 5.84 -5.32 -2.06
C SER A 232 6.43 -5.87 -3.36
N GLU A 233 6.26 -5.16 -4.47
CA GLU A 233 6.87 -5.55 -5.76
C GLU A 233 8.39 -5.46 -5.71
N LYS A 234 8.94 -4.35 -5.17
CA LYS A 234 10.39 -4.17 -5.02
C LYS A 234 11.01 -5.29 -4.18
N LYS A 235 10.37 -5.65 -3.05
CA LYS A 235 10.78 -6.74 -2.20
C LYS A 235 10.77 -8.08 -2.93
N LYS A 236 9.70 -8.37 -3.69
CA LYS A 236 9.59 -9.59 -4.49
C LYS A 236 10.67 -9.67 -5.57
N VAL A 237 10.90 -8.56 -6.29
CA VAL A 237 11.96 -8.49 -7.31
C VAL A 237 13.33 -8.69 -6.68
N PHE A 238 13.63 -8.07 -5.54
CA PHE A 238 14.90 -8.26 -4.85
C PHE A 238 15.09 -9.71 -4.39
N GLN A 239 14.06 -10.34 -3.83
CA GLN A 239 14.10 -11.75 -3.46
C GLN A 239 14.36 -12.65 -4.69
N ASN A 240 13.70 -12.37 -5.81
CA ASN A 240 13.93 -13.12 -7.05
C ASN A 240 15.39 -12.95 -7.54
N ILE A 241 15.95 -11.73 -7.47
CA ILE A 241 17.37 -11.49 -7.80
C ILE A 241 18.30 -12.37 -6.96
N LEU A 242 18.04 -12.47 -5.65
CA LEU A 242 18.84 -13.32 -4.75
C LEU A 242 18.66 -14.78 -5.10
N ASN A 243 17.43 -15.24 -5.31
CA ASN A 243 17.12 -16.64 -5.64
C ASN A 243 17.74 -17.06 -6.99
N ASP A 244 17.67 -16.19 -8.01
CA ASP A 244 18.23 -16.47 -9.34
C ASP A 244 19.76 -16.64 -9.33
N VAL A 245 20.44 -15.91 -8.44
CA VAL A 245 21.91 -15.94 -8.34
C VAL A 245 22.39 -17.03 -7.37
N LEU A 246 21.68 -17.24 -6.25
CA LEU A 246 22.09 -18.17 -5.20
C LEU A 246 21.49 -19.57 -5.40
N GLY A 247 20.29 -19.67 -6.03
CA GLY A 247 19.51 -20.91 -6.19
C GLY A 247 18.39 -21.03 -5.15
N GLU A 248 17.27 -21.64 -5.54
CA GLU A 248 16.03 -21.68 -4.73
C GLU A 248 15.98 -22.82 -3.68
N ASP A 249 16.67 -23.93 -3.91
CA ASP A 249 16.40 -25.20 -3.19
C ASP A 249 17.48 -25.63 -2.19
N ASP A 250 18.40 -24.75 -1.79
CA ASP A 250 19.49 -25.08 -0.88
C ASP A 250 19.30 -24.38 0.49
N GLU A 251 19.31 -25.16 1.58
CA GLU A 251 19.25 -24.61 2.95
C GLU A 251 20.38 -23.59 3.22
N GLU A 252 21.57 -23.79 2.62
CA GLU A 252 22.70 -22.89 2.77
C GLU A 252 22.44 -21.56 2.06
N ASN A 253 21.86 -21.59 0.87
CA ASN A 253 21.46 -20.40 0.12
C ASN A 253 20.37 -19.61 0.82
N ASN A 254 19.40 -20.28 1.44
CA ASN A 254 18.39 -19.62 2.27
C ASN A 254 18.98 -18.90 3.49
N LYS A 255 19.99 -19.48 4.14
CA LYS A 255 20.73 -18.82 5.23
C LYS A 255 21.44 -17.57 4.76
N ILE A 256 22.12 -17.65 3.59
CA ILE A 256 22.78 -16.50 2.98
C ILE A 256 21.78 -15.38 2.65
N CYS A 257 20.61 -15.71 2.10
CA CYS A 257 19.54 -14.73 1.85
C CYS A 257 19.11 -14.02 3.15
N VAL A 258 18.89 -14.77 4.21
CA VAL A 258 18.50 -14.21 5.51
C VAL A 258 19.61 -13.32 6.09
N GLU A 259 20.87 -13.72 5.94
CA GLU A 259 22.03 -12.94 6.38
C GLU A 259 22.14 -11.61 5.62
N ILE A 260 21.93 -11.62 4.30
CA ILE A 260 21.86 -10.40 3.48
C ILE A 260 20.76 -9.46 4.03
N HIS A 261 19.57 -9.99 4.31
CA HIS A 261 18.48 -9.19 4.88
C HIS A 261 18.81 -8.67 6.29
N SER A 262 19.54 -9.44 7.11
CA SER A 262 19.98 -9.02 8.45
C SER A 262 20.96 -7.86 8.37
N VAL A 263 22.00 -7.95 7.55
CA VAL A 263 23.00 -6.89 7.37
C VAL A 263 22.36 -5.61 6.79
N LEU A 264 21.40 -5.75 5.90
CA LEU A 264 20.63 -4.60 5.40
C LEU A 264 19.73 -3.98 6.49
N ASP A 265 19.13 -4.78 7.38
CA ASP A 265 18.35 -4.24 8.52
C ASP A 265 19.25 -3.54 9.55
N ASP A 266 20.43 -4.07 9.83
CA ASP A 266 21.44 -3.42 10.67
C ASP A 266 21.90 -2.08 10.08
N THR A 267 22.00 -1.99 8.75
CA THR A 267 22.30 -0.73 8.06
C THR A 267 21.19 0.30 8.28
N LEU A 268 19.92 -0.11 8.30
CA LEU A 268 18.80 0.77 8.65
C LEU A 268 18.87 1.26 10.09
N ILE A 269 19.19 0.37 11.02
CA ILE A 269 19.30 0.70 12.44
C ILE A 269 20.44 1.69 12.68
N ALA A 270 21.60 1.49 12.03
CA ALA A 270 22.77 2.35 12.17
C ALA A 270 22.55 3.77 11.61
N ASN A 271 21.68 3.92 10.58
CA ASN A 271 21.39 5.20 9.93
C ASN A 271 20.05 5.80 10.39
N GLY A 272 19.28 5.08 11.21
CA GLY A 272 17.99 5.55 11.72
C GLY A 272 18.11 6.40 12.96
N SER A 273 17.28 7.46 13.08
CA SER A 273 17.11 8.15 14.35
C SER A 273 16.40 7.22 15.35
N ALA A 274 16.75 7.36 16.63
CA ALA A 274 16.18 6.55 17.71
C ALA A 274 14.68 6.86 17.99
N ASP A 275 14.09 7.82 17.29
CA ASP A 275 12.69 8.23 17.43
C ASP A 275 11.84 7.68 16.28
N PRO A 276 10.87 6.77 16.56
CA PRO A 276 9.99 6.20 15.52
C PRO A 276 9.03 7.22 14.89
N GLU A 277 8.89 8.43 15.43
CA GLU A 277 8.01 9.48 14.93
C GLU A 277 8.74 10.52 14.04
N GLU A 278 10.06 10.59 14.10
CA GLU A 278 10.83 11.33 13.10
C GLU A 278 10.96 10.49 11.82
N GLU A 279 10.77 11.15 10.68
CA GLU A 279 11.01 10.54 9.35
C GLU A 279 12.39 9.88 9.37
N SER A 280 12.43 8.56 9.58
CA SER A 280 13.64 7.76 9.50
C SER A 280 14.32 8.12 8.19
N GLN A 281 15.59 8.54 8.26
CA GLN A 281 16.35 8.93 7.07
C GLN A 281 16.15 7.86 6.01
N LYS A 282 15.60 8.25 4.87
CA LYS A 282 15.32 7.37 3.73
C LYS A 282 16.67 6.86 3.22
N VAL A 283 17.09 5.68 3.66
CA VAL A 283 18.33 5.05 3.22
C VAL A 283 18.06 4.40 1.87
N GLU A 284 18.60 4.99 0.81
CA GLU A 284 18.51 4.41 -0.55
C GLU A 284 19.40 3.17 -0.66
N LEU A 285 18.92 2.15 -1.34
CA LEU A 285 19.68 0.93 -1.66
C LEU A 285 20.69 1.26 -2.76
N THR A 286 21.74 1.98 -2.43
CA THR A 286 22.81 2.29 -3.39
C THR A 286 23.66 1.07 -3.73
N GLN A 287 24.40 1.13 -4.85
CA GLN A 287 25.34 0.07 -5.20
C GLN A 287 26.40 -0.14 -4.12
N ASP A 288 26.88 0.92 -3.48
CA ASP A 288 27.89 0.84 -2.42
C ASP A 288 27.35 0.15 -1.17
N ILE A 289 26.12 0.47 -0.73
CA ILE A 289 25.48 -0.18 0.41
C ILE A 289 25.29 -1.67 0.13
N LEU A 290 24.74 -2.01 -1.04
CA LEU A 290 24.52 -3.41 -1.40
C LEU A 290 25.86 -4.16 -1.53
N LYS A 291 26.86 -3.57 -2.16
CA LYS A 291 28.19 -4.17 -2.30
C LYS A 291 28.87 -4.41 -0.94
N ASN A 292 28.76 -3.48 -0.02
CA ASN A 292 29.30 -3.64 1.32
C ASN A 292 28.58 -4.78 2.08
N CYS A 293 27.26 -4.84 2.00
CA CYS A 293 26.47 -5.92 2.56
C CYS A 293 26.88 -7.30 1.99
N LEU A 294 26.98 -7.43 0.67
CA LEU A 294 27.36 -8.70 0.02
C LEU A 294 28.81 -9.12 0.36
N ASN A 295 29.72 -8.15 0.56
CA ASN A 295 31.09 -8.42 1.00
C ASN A 295 31.12 -8.91 2.48
N GLU A 296 30.29 -8.33 3.34
CA GLU A 296 30.19 -8.72 4.76
C GLU A 296 29.67 -10.15 4.92
N VAL A 297 28.68 -10.53 4.11
CA VAL A 297 28.17 -11.90 4.03
C VAL A 297 29.19 -12.87 3.39
N GLY A 298 30.22 -12.36 2.72
CA GLY A 298 31.30 -13.18 2.16
C GLY A 298 30.99 -13.84 0.81
N LEU A 299 30.09 -13.25 0.01
CA LEU A 299 29.76 -13.81 -1.31
C LEU A 299 30.94 -13.77 -2.28
N PRO A 300 31.05 -14.77 -3.20
CA PRO A 300 32.00 -14.74 -4.29
C PRO A 300 31.77 -13.54 -5.23
N LYS A 301 32.87 -12.95 -5.71
CA LYS A 301 32.81 -11.73 -6.54
C LYS A 301 31.91 -11.84 -7.76
N ASN A 302 31.91 -13.00 -8.44
CA ASN A 302 31.05 -13.23 -9.61
C ASN A 302 29.54 -13.18 -9.26
N MET A 303 29.12 -13.68 -8.09
CA MET A 303 27.73 -13.61 -7.61
C MET A 303 27.37 -12.16 -7.22
N MET A 304 28.29 -11.47 -6.55
CA MET A 304 28.10 -10.06 -6.22
C MET A 304 27.88 -9.20 -7.46
N ASP A 305 28.72 -9.36 -8.47
CA ASP A 305 28.63 -8.60 -9.73
C ASP A 305 27.28 -8.86 -10.44
N LEU A 306 26.76 -10.09 -10.39
CA LEU A 306 25.44 -10.44 -10.93
C LEU A 306 24.31 -9.79 -10.14
N ILE A 307 24.32 -9.86 -8.80
CA ILE A 307 23.30 -9.24 -7.95
C ILE A 307 23.27 -7.72 -8.17
N LEU A 308 24.43 -7.06 -8.19
CA LEU A 308 24.55 -5.63 -8.40
C LEU A 308 23.98 -5.20 -9.76
N LYS A 309 24.32 -5.95 -10.81
CA LYS A 309 23.82 -5.71 -12.17
C LYS A 309 22.30 -5.90 -12.25
N SER A 310 21.78 -7.01 -11.73
CA SER A 310 20.34 -7.31 -11.75
C SER A 310 19.55 -6.27 -10.93
N ARG A 311 20.09 -5.79 -9.81
CA ARG A 311 19.50 -4.70 -9.04
C ARG A 311 19.38 -3.42 -9.86
N GLU A 312 20.42 -3.06 -10.63
CA GLU A 312 20.43 -1.85 -11.46
C GLU A 312 19.42 -1.93 -12.62
N GLU A 313 19.28 -3.13 -13.20
CA GLU A 313 18.38 -3.37 -14.34
C GLU A 313 16.89 -3.51 -13.91
N LEU A 314 16.60 -4.09 -12.74
CA LEU A 314 15.26 -4.51 -12.35
C LEU A 314 14.60 -3.64 -11.27
N LEU A 315 15.37 -2.91 -10.47
CA LEU A 315 14.85 -2.05 -9.42
C LEU A 315 15.08 -0.57 -9.72
N PRO A 316 14.10 0.30 -9.37
CA PRO A 316 14.28 1.75 -9.45
C PRO A 316 15.49 2.24 -8.66
N LEU A 317 16.14 3.31 -9.15
CA LEU A 317 17.33 3.87 -8.50
C LEU A 317 17.01 4.41 -7.09
N ASP A 318 15.83 4.95 -6.90
CA ASP A 318 15.29 5.50 -5.64
C ASP A 318 14.73 4.42 -4.68
N THR A 319 15.01 3.14 -4.93
CA THR A 319 14.60 2.04 -4.04
C THR A 319 15.25 2.18 -2.67
N LEU A 320 14.42 2.15 -1.61
CA LEU A 320 14.90 2.24 -0.24
C LEU A 320 15.26 0.85 0.31
N VAL A 321 16.25 0.79 1.20
CA VAL A 321 16.63 -0.44 1.91
C VAL A 321 15.42 -1.02 2.66
N SER A 322 14.60 -0.17 3.30
CA SER A 322 13.40 -0.58 4.04
C SER A 322 12.31 -1.22 3.16
N GLU A 323 12.34 -1.01 1.83
CA GLU A 323 11.39 -1.59 0.89
C GLU A 323 11.75 -3.01 0.45
N VAL A 324 13.03 -3.41 0.59
CA VAL A 324 13.53 -4.72 0.15
C VAL A 324 13.80 -5.69 1.29
N VAL A 325 14.05 -5.19 2.52
CA VAL A 325 14.37 -6.04 3.69
C VAL A 325 13.17 -6.91 4.10
N ASP A 326 13.42 -8.20 4.32
CA ASP A 326 12.43 -9.11 4.93
C ASP A 326 12.61 -9.23 6.45
N LYS A 327 12.07 -8.25 7.18
CA LYS A 327 12.11 -8.24 8.65
C LYS A 327 11.47 -9.47 9.30
N LYS A 328 10.52 -10.14 8.61
CA LYS A 328 9.91 -11.37 9.13
C LYS A 328 10.87 -12.54 9.06
N ALA A 329 11.53 -12.72 7.92
CA ALA A 329 12.54 -13.77 7.75
C ALA A 329 13.70 -13.59 8.73
N VAL A 330 14.19 -12.36 8.91
CA VAL A 330 15.22 -12.02 9.90
C VAL A 330 14.77 -12.32 11.34
N ALA A 331 13.55 -11.92 11.69
CA ALA A 331 13.00 -12.17 13.03
C ALA A 331 12.80 -13.67 13.33
N GLU A 332 12.36 -14.44 12.34
CA GLU A 332 12.19 -15.90 12.47
C GLU A 332 13.56 -16.60 12.63
N ALA A 333 14.55 -16.23 11.82
CA ALA A 333 15.90 -16.77 11.93
C ALA A 333 16.54 -16.46 13.30
N ASN A 334 16.42 -15.23 13.76
CA ASN A 334 16.91 -14.82 15.08
C ASN A 334 16.22 -15.59 16.22
N LYS A 335 14.93 -15.90 16.07
CA LYS A 335 14.20 -16.71 17.05
C LYS A 335 14.69 -18.16 17.07
N ILE A 336 14.98 -18.73 15.90
CA ILE A 336 15.53 -20.10 15.79
C ILE A 336 16.93 -20.16 16.40
N ASN A 337 17.78 -19.19 16.11
CA ASN A 337 19.12 -19.10 16.70
C ASN A 337 19.07 -18.96 18.23
N TYR A 338 18.19 -18.10 18.75
CA TYR A 338 18.01 -17.95 20.20
C TYR A 338 17.58 -19.26 20.89
N ILE A 339 16.70 -20.04 20.25
CA ILE A 339 16.27 -21.34 20.77
C ILE A 339 17.43 -22.36 20.74
N ALA A 340 18.26 -22.35 19.70
CA ALA A 340 19.45 -23.20 19.59
C ALA A 340 20.47 -22.87 20.66
N ASP A 341 20.77 -21.57 20.85
CA ASP A 341 21.70 -21.09 21.90
C ASP A 341 21.20 -21.44 23.31
N LEU A 342 19.89 -21.30 23.56
CA LEU A 342 19.28 -21.68 24.82
C LEU A 342 19.41 -23.19 25.09
N LYS A 343 19.27 -24.01 24.06
CA LYS A 343 19.41 -25.46 24.12
C LYS A 343 20.84 -25.86 24.47
N GLU A 344 21.83 -25.25 23.81
CA GLU A 344 23.26 -25.46 24.07
C GLU A 344 23.65 -25.05 25.49
N LEU A 345 23.13 -23.93 25.98
CA LEU A 345 23.33 -23.48 27.39
C LEU A 345 22.72 -24.45 28.40
N LEU A 346 21.53 -25.00 28.10
CA LEU A 346 20.91 -26.01 28.98
C LEU A 346 21.68 -27.33 28.99
N GLU A 347 22.21 -27.77 27.83
CA GLU A 347 23.07 -28.94 27.75
C GLU A 347 24.37 -28.76 28.53
N ALA A 348 25.03 -27.60 28.37
CA ALA A 348 26.23 -27.26 29.13
C ALA A 348 25.99 -27.21 30.66
N ALA A 349 24.85 -26.64 31.07
CA ALA A 349 24.43 -26.59 32.47
C ALA A 349 24.16 -28.01 33.05
N ALA A 350 23.50 -28.86 32.26
CA ALA A 350 23.22 -30.26 32.64
C ALA A 350 24.51 -31.09 32.81
N ILE A 351 25.49 -30.91 31.91
CA ILE A 351 26.82 -31.54 32.01
C ILE A 351 27.54 -31.09 33.28
N LYS A 352 27.56 -29.79 33.56
CA LYS A 352 28.22 -29.21 34.73
C LYS A 352 27.58 -29.67 36.05
N LEU A 353 26.25 -29.80 36.07
CA LEU A 353 25.53 -30.38 37.21
C LEU A 353 25.90 -31.87 37.42
N ALA A 354 25.96 -32.65 36.33
CA ALA A 354 26.34 -34.06 36.38
C ALA A 354 27.78 -34.28 36.89
N GLU A 355 28.73 -33.37 36.56
CA GLU A 355 30.11 -33.39 37.05
C GLU A 355 30.22 -33.02 38.52
N THR A 356 29.32 -32.15 39.02
CA THR A 356 29.33 -31.64 40.39
C THR A 356 28.72 -32.62 41.40
N PHE A 357 27.76 -33.43 40.97
CA PHE A 357 27.10 -34.46 41.78
C PHE A 357 27.59 -35.83 41.34
N SER A 358 28.48 -36.44 42.09
CA SER A 358 29.16 -37.72 41.79
C SER A 358 28.26 -38.96 41.89
N ASP A 359 27.00 -38.84 42.35
CA ASP A 359 25.96 -39.87 42.29
C ASP A 359 24.86 -39.40 41.34
N GLU A 360 24.46 -40.31 40.45
CA GLU A 360 23.38 -40.08 39.49
C GLU A 360 22.07 -39.71 40.19
N ASP A 361 21.91 -38.46 40.47
CA ASP A 361 20.64 -37.97 40.98
C ASP A 361 19.58 -38.08 39.90
N ALA A 362 18.42 -38.62 40.23
CA ALA A 362 17.32 -38.90 39.32
C ALA A 362 16.92 -37.62 38.51
N LEU A 363 17.14 -36.46 39.12
CA LEU A 363 16.89 -35.13 38.53
C LEU A 363 17.80 -34.86 37.32
N VAL A 364 19.11 -35.24 37.43
CA VAL A 364 20.10 -35.02 36.36
C VAL A 364 19.82 -35.95 35.18
N LYS A 365 19.36 -37.15 35.44
CA LYS A 365 18.88 -38.11 34.41
C LYS A 365 17.64 -37.57 33.68
N GLU A 366 16.69 -37.04 34.43
CA GLU A 366 15.45 -36.50 33.87
C GLU A 366 15.71 -35.22 33.02
N ILE A 367 16.67 -34.39 33.40
CA ILE A 367 17.08 -33.23 32.60
C ILE A 367 17.78 -33.67 31.31
N ARG A 368 18.64 -34.67 31.32
CA ARG A 368 19.30 -35.22 30.13
C ARG A 368 18.34 -35.87 29.14
N GLU A 369 17.27 -36.49 29.60
CA GLU A 369 16.25 -37.14 28.76
C GLU A 369 15.26 -36.13 28.13
N LYS A 370 15.17 -34.92 28.68
CA LYS A 370 14.24 -33.86 28.21
C LYS A 370 14.89 -32.75 27.38
N ILE A 371 16.23 -32.71 27.31
CA ILE A 371 17.01 -31.84 26.45
C ILE A 371 17.29 -32.55 25.12
#